data_43180caed9b3bb62155be7686395aeb4
#
_entry.id   43180caed9b3bb62155be7686395aeb4
#
_cell.length_a   1.000
_cell.length_b   1.000
_cell.length_c   1.000
_cell.angle_alpha   90.00
_cell.angle_beta   90.00
_cell.angle_gamma   90.00
#
_symmetry.space_group_name_H-M   'P 1'
#
loop_
_entity.id
_entity.type
_entity.pdbx_description
1 polymer ?
#
loop_
_entity_poly.entity_id
_entity_poly.type
_entity_poly.pdbx_seq_one_letter_code
_entity_poly.pdbx_strand_id
1 'polypeptide(L)'
;HFCFLSQLAYNSEILSKFAKQRTIKHINMKTLRTLATLLFATITFTANAQEGAWNGELDVMGTKLPLVFNFTTNGCTMDSPSENAKGIPAEKTVTDDGTIKVKVGMMGATFEGKMANGEIKGTFTQNGFPLPLTLKPGKLTVKRPQTPVPPFPYKEESVSFTNAGYTFNGTLTLPENYTKETPVVLMVTGSGQQNRDEELFEHKPFAVIADALARQGIASLRYDDRGWGDARSVKFINFTVEDFCEDAAAALPLLRKRFSKVGVLGHSEGGTIAMMLAAEGKADFIVSLAGMAISGKETLVMQNRQAMSAIGLPKETVDTYCNSISKALDEIASGKKASEINIDGMPEALKPITIKSLQQADTPYIRHFLNVDVSELLSKIKCPVLALNGTKDTQVDCTANTIQLERGLTNCKHTIKKVDGVNHLFQHCTTGNVVEYQQIEETIAPEVLQTITGWINSEL
;
A
#
# COMPACT_ATOMS: atom_id res chain seq x y z
N HIS A 1 3.55 3.22 -3.35
CA HIS A 1 3.43 2.68 -4.72
C HIS A 1 2.50 1.46 -4.79
N PHE A 2 1.86 1.11 -3.70
CA PHE A 2 0.88 0.04 -3.61
C PHE A 2 -0.41 0.45 -4.28
N CYS A 3 -0.92 -0.40 -5.12
CA CYS A 3 -2.13 -0.24 -5.90
C CYS A 3 -2.09 1.00 -6.82
N PHE A 4 -1.42 0.81 -7.92
CA PHE A 4 -1.22 1.81 -8.98
C PHE A 4 -2.51 2.47 -9.48
N LEU A 5 -3.63 1.77 -9.36
CA LEU A 5 -4.94 2.23 -9.82
C LEU A 5 -5.91 2.60 -8.70
N SER A 6 -5.71 2.13 -7.46
CA SER A 6 -6.57 2.54 -6.34
C SER A 6 -6.29 3.97 -5.87
N GLN A 7 -5.05 4.47 -6.02
CA GLN A 7 -4.74 5.90 -5.83
C GLN A 7 -5.48 6.79 -6.84
N LEU A 8 -5.89 6.27 -7.98
CA LEU A 8 -6.58 7.01 -9.03
C LEU A 8 -8.08 7.17 -8.76
N ALA A 9 -8.71 6.24 -8.05
CA ALA A 9 -10.09 6.37 -7.62
C ALA A 9 -10.30 7.50 -6.59
N TYR A 10 -9.24 7.88 -5.88
CA TYR A 10 -9.24 8.97 -4.90
C TYR A 10 -8.82 10.33 -5.46
N ASN A 11 -8.59 10.47 -6.76
CA ASN A 11 -8.32 11.79 -7.33
C ASN A 11 -9.56 12.68 -7.16
N SER A 12 -9.38 13.79 -6.42
CA SER A 12 -10.37 14.82 -6.11
C SER A 12 -11.19 15.33 -7.32
N GLU A 13 -10.68 15.12 -8.53
CA GLU A 13 -11.34 15.54 -9.77
C GLU A 13 -12.59 14.72 -10.11
N ILE A 14 -12.64 13.43 -9.78
CA ILE A 14 -13.84 12.59 -9.94
C ILE A 14 -14.89 12.97 -8.91
N LEU A 15 -14.48 13.11 -7.66
CA LEU A 15 -15.37 13.53 -6.57
C LEU A 15 -15.98 14.89 -6.85
N SER A 16 -15.24 15.80 -7.51
CA SER A 16 -15.70 17.13 -7.87
C SER A 16 -16.83 17.16 -8.90
N LYS A 17 -16.79 16.28 -9.89
CA LYS A 17 -17.78 16.25 -10.96
C LYS A 17 -19.11 15.65 -10.50
N PHE A 18 -19.07 14.68 -9.56
CA PHE A 18 -20.29 14.08 -9.01
C PHE A 18 -20.95 14.93 -7.90
N ALA A 19 -20.17 15.72 -7.14
CA ALA A 19 -20.73 16.65 -6.14
C ALA A 19 -21.56 17.79 -6.77
N LYS A 20 -21.29 18.18 -8.03
CA LYS A 20 -22.06 19.21 -8.75
C LYS A 20 -23.49 18.81 -9.12
N GLN A 21 -23.86 17.54 -9.03
CA GLN A 21 -25.21 17.06 -9.38
C GLN A 21 -26.21 17.05 -8.21
N ARG A 22 -25.80 17.37 -6.97
CA ARG A 22 -26.73 17.50 -5.85
C ARG A 22 -26.99 18.95 -5.54
N THR A 23 -28.23 19.38 -5.90
CA THR A 23 -28.84 20.71 -5.80
C THR A 23 -28.65 21.36 -4.43
N ILE A 24 -28.06 22.55 -4.42
CA ILE A 24 -27.95 23.43 -3.25
C ILE A 24 -29.31 24.03 -2.96
N LYS A 25 -29.85 23.75 -1.78
CA LYS A 25 -30.94 24.58 -1.21
C LYS A 25 -30.33 25.73 -0.42
N HIS A 26 -30.60 26.93 -0.87
CA HIS A 26 -30.25 28.19 -0.21
C HIS A 26 -30.82 28.30 1.19
N ILE A 27 -30.02 28.65 2.16
CA ILE A 27 -30.46 29.24 3.44
C ILE A 27 -29.92 30.66 3.52
N ASN A 28 -30.88 31.56 3.75
CA ASN A 28 -30.77 33.00 3.76
C ASN A 28 -30.13 33.48 5.08
N MET A 29 -29.08 34.31 5.00
CA MET A 29 -28.45 34.93 6.17
C MET A 29 -28.82 36.42 6.23
N LYS A 30 -29.67 36.77 7.16
CA LYS A 30 -29.81 38.16 7.63
C LYS A 30 -29.92 38.18 9.16
N THR A 31 -29.14 39.11 9.73
CA THR A 31 -29.23 39.70 11.08
C THR A 31 -28.56 38.98 12.24
N LEU A 32 -27.43 39.48 12.75
CA LEU A 32 -27.44 40.23 14.01
C LEU A 32 -26.08 41.00 14.18
N ARG A 33 -26.20 42.35 14.14
CA ARG A 33 -25.25 43.29 14.70
C ARG A 33 -25.73 43.61 16.12
N THR A 34 -24.87 43.63 17.14
CA THR A 34 -24.69 44.72 18.11
C THR A 34 -23.78 44.36 19.26
N LEU A 35 -22.77 45.24 19.44
CA LEU A 35 -22.05 45.68 20.65
C LEU A 35 -21.59 44.69 21.73
N ALA A 36 -20.29 44.67 21.97
CA ALA A 36 -19.72 45.12 23.24
C ALA A 36 -18.21 45.42 23.09
N THR A 37 -17.86 46.62 23.38
CA THR A 37 -16.51 47.21 23.49
C THR A 37 -15.84 46.81 24.83
N LEU A 38 -14.51 46.84 24.83
CA LEU A 38 -13.56 46.88 25.97
C LEU A 38 -13.03 45.54 26.53
N LEU A 39 -11.83 45.18 26.16
CA LEU A 39 -10.60 45.37 26.94
C LEU A 39 -9.38 44.97 26.08
N PHE A 40 -8.60 46.00 25.66
CA PHE A 40 -7.29 45.81 25.03
C PHE A 40 -6.31 45.32 26.12
N ALA A 41 -6.05 44.04 26.18
CA ALA A 41 -4.79 43.51 26.68
C ALA A 41 -3.96 43.16 25.43
N THR A 42 -3.03 44.01 25.08
CA THR A 42 -1.99 43.78 24.08
C THR A 42 -1.10 42.62 24.54
N ILE A 43 -1.49 41.37 24.21
CA ILE A 43 -0.56 40.28 24.22
C ILE A 43 0.09 40.29 22.83
N THR A 44 1.31 40.82 22.79
CA THR A 44 2.24 40.61 21.68
C THR A 44 2.49 39.07 21.58
N PHE A 45 1.68 38.36 20.80
CA PHE A 45 2.01 37.02 20.40
C PHE A 45 3.21 37.09 19.46
N THR A 46 4.36 36.70 19.98
CA THR A 46 5.59 36.53 19.22
C THR A 46 5.34 35.48 18.11
N ALA A 47 5.87 35.71 16.92
CA ALA A 47 5.74 34.91 15.72
C ALA A 47 6.20 33.43 15.87
N ASN A 48 6.70 33.02 17.02
CA ASN A 48 7.23 31.69 17.33
C ASN A 48 6.21 30.70 17.85
N ALA A 49 4.96 31.10 18.12
CA ALA A 49 3.95 30.21 18.71
C ALA A 49 3.38 29.14 17.73
N GLN A 50 3.83 29.11 16.48
CA GLN A 50 3.31 28.22 15.43
C GLN A 50 4.35 27.22 14.90
N GLU A 51 5.57 27.19 15.48
CA GLU A 51 6.58 26.23 15.07
C GLU A 51 6.26 24.82 15.56
N GLY A 52 6.71 23.81 14.80
CA GLY A 52 6.48 22.41 15.11
C GLY A 52 5.47 21.74 14.17
N ALA A 53 5.12 20.53 14.50
CA ALA A 53 4.14 19.76 13.76
C ALA A 53 2.72 20.13 14.20
N TRP A 54 1.82 20.22 13.22
CA TRP A 54 0.40 20.48 13.38
C TRP A 54 -0.38 19.47 12.57
N ASN A 55 -1.22 18.67 13.20
CA ASN A 55 -1.99 17.61 12.56
C ASN A 55 -3.49 17.89 12.55
N GLY A 56 -4.18 17.41 11.54
CA GLY A 56 -5.63 17.47 11.42
C GLY A 56 -6.15 16.47 10.40
N GLU A 57 -7.46 16.29 10.36
CA GLU A 57 -8.10 15.33 9.47
C GLU A 57 -9.08 16.04 8.56
N LEU A 58 -8.96 15.80 7.25
CA LEU A 58 -9.99 16.15 6.28
C LEU A 58 -11.09 15.08 6.29
N ASP A 59 -12.34 15.49 6.25
CA ASP A 59 -13.47 14.59 6.03
C ASP A 59 -13.86 14.65 4.55
N VAL A 60 -13.52 13.60 3.82
CA VAL A 60 -13.87 13.47 2.42
C VAL A 60 -14.92 12.37 2.28
N MET A 61 -16.19 12.78 2.26
CA MET A 61 -17.33 11.86 2.11
C MET A 61 -17.38 10.74 3.17
N GLY A 62 -17.03 11.08 4.43
CA GLY A 62 -16.99 10.12 5.54
C GLY A 62 -15.65 9.42 5.72
N THR A 63 -14.71 9.58 4.80
CA THR A 63 -13.33 9.10 4.94
C THR A 63 -12.46 10.17 5.59
N LYS A 64 -11.77 9.81 6.68
CA LYS A 64 -10.85 10.70 7.39
C LYS A 64 -9.45 10.60 6.76
N LEU A 65 -8.98 11.72 6.23
CA LEU A 65 -7.65 11.82 5.62
C LEU A 65 -6.77 12.70 6.50
N PRO A 66 -5.81 12.15 7.24
CA PRO A 66 -4.90 12.92 8.07
C PRO A 66 -3.92 13.73 7.24
N LEU A 67 -3.66 14.96 7.69
CA LEU A 67 -2.61 15.84 7.18
C LEU A 67 -1.76 16.33 8.34
N VAL A 68 -0.45 16.50 8.09
CA VAL A 68 0.48 17.11 9.04
C VAL A 68 1.21 18.25 8.36
N PHE A 69 1.16 19.45 8.95
CA PHE A 69 1.99 20.58 8.54
C PHE A 69 3.15 20.72 9.53
N ASN A 70 4.37 20.70 9.03
CA ASN A 70 5.57 20.90 9.82
C ASN A 70 6.05 22.33 9.60
N PHE A 71 5.73 23.22 10.53
CA PHE A 71 6.13 24.63 10.48
C PHE A 71 7.50 24.81 11.10
N THR A 72 8.38 25.50 10.39
CA THR A 72 9.69 25.94 10.87
C THR A 72 9.79 27.45 10.74
N THR A 73 10.86 28.06 11.30
CA THR A 73 11.15 29.51 11.19
C THR A 73 11.20 29.93 9.72
N ASN A 74 11.77 29.11 8.84
CA ASN A 74 12.11 29.47 7.47
C ASN A 74 11.38 28.67 6.41
N GLY A 75 10.38 27.86 6.79
CA GLY A 75 9.71 26.99 5.82
C GLY A 75 8.53 26.22 6.39
N CYS A 76 7.93 25.46 5.50
CA CYS A 76 6.86 24.55 5.83
C CYS A 76 6.96 23.30 4.94
N THR A 77 6.67 22.14 5.50
CA THR A 77 6.38 20.94 4.72
C THR A 77 5.02 20.40 5.13
N MET A 78 4.41 19.64 4.24
CA MET A 78 3.19 18.90 4.51
C MET A 78 3.47 17.41 4.38
N ASP A 79 2.93 16.62 5.30
CA ASP A 79 2.86 15.18 5.15
C ASP A 79 1.41 14.81 4.83
N SER A 80 1.21 13.91 3.88
CA SER A 80 -0.05 13.25 3.57
C SER A 80 0.09 11.77 3.90
N PRO A 81 -0.17 11.40 5.15
CA PRO A 81 0.07 10.04 5.61
C PRO A 81 -0.71 9.00 4.82
N SER A 82 -1.97 9.26 4.47
CA SER A 82 -2.81 8.34 3.67
C SER A 82 -2.23 8.05 2.27
N GLU A 83 -1.30 8.88 1.79
CA GLU A 83 -0.58 8.70 0.53
C GLU A 83 0.87 8.23 0.75
N ASN A 84 1.23 7.92 2.00
CA ASN A 84 2.61 7.61 2.42
C ASN A 84 3.62 8.68 1.97
N ALA A 85 3.20 9.94 1.90
CA ALA A 85 3.98 11.07 1.43
C ALA A 85 4.42 11.93 2.62
N LYS A 86 5.73 12.15 2.76
CA LYS A 86 6.34 12.95 3.83
C LYS A 86 7.22 14.07 3.24
N GLY A 87 7.26 15.19 3.93
CA GLY A 87 8.15 16.29 3.59
C GLY A 87 7.81 17.01 2.28
N ILE A 88 6.54 16.99 1.85
CA ILE A 88 6.09 17.69 0.65
C ILE A 88 6.37 19.18 0.83
N PRO A 89 7.17 19.83 -0.05
CA PRO A 89 7.50 21.25 0.07
C PRO A 89 6.25 22.13 0.05
N ALA A 90 6.16 23.04 0.99
CA ALA A 90 5.07 24.00 1.11
C ALA A 90 5.57 25.38 1.48
N GLU A 91 4.83 26.40 1.09
CA GLU A 91 5.11 27.82 1.39
C GLU A 91 4.15 28.30 2.48
N LYS A 92 4.68 28.83 3.58
CA LYS A 92 3.89 29.43 4.67
C LYS A 92 4.01 30.92 4.65
N THR A 93 2.88 31.62 4.72
CA THR A 93 2.79 33.07 4.98
C THR A 93 1.81 33.36 6.10
N VAL A 94 2.06 34.43 6.85
CA VAL A 94 1.11 34.89 7.87
C VAL A 94 0.80 36.35 7.52
N THR A 95 -0.49 36.66 7.36
CA THR A 95 -0.96 38.01 7.03
C THR A 95 -1.08 38.87 8.29
N ASP A 96 -1.18 40.17 8.13
CA ASP A 96 -1.25 41.14 9.25
C ASP A 96 -2.45 40.90 10.19
N ASP A 97 -3.51 40.30 9.71
CA ASP A 97 -4.68 39.90 10.51
C ASP A 97 -4.50 38.53 11.21
N GLY A 98 -3.30 37.95 11.17
CA GLY A 98 -2.97 36.68 11.79
C GLY A 98 -3.46 35.43 11.04
N THR A 99 -3.89 35.60 9.79
CA THR A 99 -4.29 34.42 8.96
C THR A 99 -3.03 33.69 8.47
N ILE A 100 -2.96 32.39 8.75
CA ILE A 100 -1.92 31.50 8.28
C ILE A 100 -2.36 30.96 6.93
N LYS A 101 -1.54 31.16 5.91
CA LYS A 101 -1.74 30.62 4.56
C LYS A 101 -0.61 29.65 4.23
N VAL A 102 -0.97 28.47 3.79
CA VAL A 102 -0.02 27.46 3.31
C VAL A 102 -0.37 27.11 1.87
N LYS A 103 0.63 27.11 0.99
CA LYS A 103 0.50 26.71 -0.41
C LYS A 103 1.33 25.46 -0.66
N VAL A 104 0.72 24.40 -1.13
CA VAL A 104 1.36 23.13 -1.52
C VAL A 104 1.30 23.01 -3.04
N GLY A 105 2.29 23.62 -3.72
CA GLY A 105 2.27 23.83 -5.16
C GLY A 105 2.17 22.53 -5.97
N MET A 106 2.91 21.48 -5.57
CA MET A 106 2.88 20.17 -6.26
C MET A 106 1.52 19.48 -6.24
N MET A 107 0.65 19.80 -5.27
CA MET A 107 -0.67 19.19 -5.11
C MET A 107 -1.80 20.12 -5.55
N GLY A 108 -1.50 21.34 -5.99
CA GLY A 108 -2.53 22.35 -6.29
C GLY A 108 -3.39 22.67 -5.07
N ALA A 109 -2.82 22.58 -3.86
CA ALA A 109 -3.56 22.73 -2.62
C ALA A 109 -3.14 23.98 -1.84
N THR A 110 -4.10 24.53 -1.09
CA THR A 110 -3.89 25.65 -0.17
C THR A 110 -4.61 25.41 1.15
N PHE A 111 -4.07 25.90 2.24
CA PHE A 111 -4.75 25.98 3.52
C PHE A 111 -4.77 27.42 4.00
N GLU A 112 -5.90 27.91 4.46
CA GLU A 112 -6.06 29.22 5.10
C GLU A 112 -6.78 29.05 6.43
N GLY A 113 -6.15 29.47 7.53
CA GLY A 113 -6.70 29.30 8.88
C GLY A 113 -6.20 30.34 9.88
N LYS A 114 -6.91 30.44 11.01
CA LYS A 114 -6.56 31.31 12.13
C LYS A 114 -6.38 30.52 13.41
N MET A 115 -5.45 30.97 14.23
CA MET A 115 -5.25 30.44 15.58
C MET A 115 -6.45 30.81 16.46
N ALA A 116 -7.05 29.79 17.09
CA ALA A 116 -8.12 29.96 18.05
C ALA A 116 -8.05 28.85 19.11
N ASN A 117 -7.93 29.23 20.37
CA ASN A 117 -7.92 28.27 21.50
C ASN A 117 -6.85 27.16 21.41
N GLY A 118 -5.66 27.49 20.88
CA GLY A 118 -4.57 26.52 20.74
C GLY A 118 -4.70 25.61 19.50
N GLU A 119 -5.69 25.81 18.64
CA GLU A 119 -5.89 25.10 17.37
C GLU A 119 -5.85 26.11 16.21
N ILE A 120 -5.50 25.64 15.01
CA ILE A 120 -5.62 26.45 13.79
C ILE A 120 -6.85 25.96 13.03
N LYS A 121 -7.90 26.79 13.02
CA LYS A 121 -9.16 26.46 12.33
C LYS A 121 -9.21 27.16 10.97
N GLY A 122 -9.46 26.40 9.92
CA GLY A 122 -9.41 26.93 8.58
C GLY A 122 -10.06 26.06 7.52
N THR A 123 -9.68 26.35 6.28
CA THR A 123 -10.16 25.67 5.10
C THR A 123 -8.97 25.17 4.28
N PHE A 124 -8.94 23.89 4.01
CA PHE A 124 -8.05 23.29 3.03
C PHE A 124 -8.75 23.25 1.69
N THR A 125 -8.12 23.78 0.67
CA THR A 125 -8.69 23.80 -0.69
C THR A 125 -7.75 23.05 -1.63
N GLN A 126 -8.25 22.03 -2.30
CA GLN A 126 -7.49 21.30 -3.32
C GLN A 126 -8.28 21.25 -4.62
N ASN A 127 -7.64 21.63 -5.73
CA ASN A 127 -8.28 21.68 -7.06
C ASN A 127 -9.61 22.47 -7.07
N GLY A 128 -9.69 23.54 -6.24
CA GLY A 128 -10.89 24.39 -6.12
C GLY A 128 -11.98 23.87 -5.17
N PHE A 129 -11.75 22.72 -4.47
CA PHE A 129 -12.71 22.18 -3.48
C PHE A 129 -12.29 22.56 -2.08
N PRO A 130 -13.09 23.38 -1.37
CA PRO A 130 -12.85 23.73 0.02
C PRO A 130 -13.37 22.63 0.96
N LEU A 131 -12.51 22.26 1.92
CA LEU A 131 -12.82 21.32 3.00
C LEU A 131 -12.45 21.95 4.33
N PRO A 132 -13.30 21.89 5.36
CA PRO A 132 -12.93 22.38 6.69
C PRO A 132 -11.80 21.55 7.25
N LEU A 133 -10.78 22.21 7.85
CA LEU A 133 -9.66 21.56 8.50
C LEU A 133 -9.32 22.28 9.80
N THR A 134 -9.26 21.54 10.89
CA THR A 134 -8.76 22.01 12.19
C THR A 134 -7.45 21.34 12.48
N LEU A 135 -6.39 22.10 12.65
CA LEU A 135 -5.06 21.62 13.00
C LEU A 135 -4.84 21.72 14.50
N LYS A 136 -4.34 20.68 15.11
CA LYS A 136 -3.93 20.60 16.50
C LYS A 136 -2.41 20.48 16.60
N PRO A 137 -1.77 21.06 17.63
CA PRO A 137 -0.33 20.94 17.79
C PRO A 137 0.07 19.49 18.08
N GLY A 138 1.19 19.07 17.52
CA GLY A 138 1.79 17.75 17.70
C GLY A 138 1.91 16.96 16.41
N LYS A 139 2.71 15.89 16.49
CA LYS A 139 2.84 14.92 15.39
C LYS A 139 1.65 13.97 15.41
N LEU A 140 1.23 13.52 14.24
CA LEU A 140 0.34 12.36 14.17
C LEU A 140 1.19 11.13 14.53
N THR A 141 0.82 10.45 15.62
CA THR A 141 1.47 9.19 16.03
C THR A 141 0.44 8.09 16.03
N VAL A 142 0.61 7.14 15.15
CA VAL A 142 -0.14 5.88 15.20
C VAL A 142 0.78 4.82 15.78
N LYS A 143 0.33 4.10 16.78
CA LYS A 143 1.12 3.04 17.42
C LYS A 143 1.23 1.83 16.50
N ARG A 144 2.39 1.15 16.57
CA ARG A 144 2.63 -0.13 15.88
C ARG A 144 3.07 -1.16 16.91
N PRO A 145 2.12 -1.62 17.79
CA PRO A 145 2.47 -2.40 18.97
C PRO A 145 3.09 -3.77 18.66
N GLN A 146 2.88 -4.30 17.45
CA GLN A 146 3.43 -5.58 17.04
C GLN A 146 4.85 -5.47 16.48
N THR A 147 5.37 -4.26 16.19
CA THR A 147 6.75 -4.12 15.70
C THR A 147 7.73 -4.66 16.73
N PRO A 148 8.55 -5.66 16.39
CA PRO A 148 9.48 -6.25 17.34
C PRO A 148 10.51 -5.24 17.81
N VAL A 149 10.80 -5.26 19.11
CA VAL A 149 11.82 -4.42 19.76
C VAL A 149 12.79 -5.28 20.57
N PRO A 150 14.09 -4.99 20.53
CA PRO A 150 15.08 -5.74 21.31
C PRO A 150 14.88 -5.52 22.84
N PRO A 151 15.32 -6.50 23.70
CA PRO A 151 16.06 -7.69 23.33
C PRO A 151 15.19 -8.78 22.72
N PHE A 152 15.68 -9.46 21.66
CA PHE A 152 14.97 -10.56 21.02
C PHE A 152 15.35 -11.90 21.64
N PRO A 153 14.42 -12.91 21.72
CA PRO A 153 14.76 -14.27 22.11
C PRO A 153 15.30 -15.13 20.95
N TYR A 154 15.89 -14.49 19.96
CA TYR A 154 16.46 -15.09 18.76
C TYR A 154 17.63 -14.23 18.26
N LYS A 155 18.41 -14.74 17.30
CA LYS A 155 19.52 -14.00 16.68
C LYS A 155 19.11 -13.40 15.35
N GLU A 156 19.69 -12.26 15.02
CA GLU A 156 19.65 -11.68 13.68
C GLU A 156 21.08 -11.58 13.12
N GLU A 157 21.26 -12.08 11.91
CA GLU A 157 22.53 -12.03 11.18
C GLU A 157 22.34 -11.22 9.90
N SER A 158 23.21 -10.25 9.66
CA SER A 158 23.29 -9.57 8.37
C SER A 158 23.88 -10.50 7.33
N VAL A 159 23.19 -10.67 6.21
CA VAL A 159 23.63 -11.49 5.08
C VAL A 159 23.54 -10.71 3.79
N SER A 160 24.28 -11.13 2.77
CA SER A 160 24.17 -10.57 1.43
C SER A 160 24.32 -11.64 0.36
N PHE A 161 23.71 -11.40 -0.79
CA PHE A 161 23.88 -12.19 -2.00
C PHE A 161 23.86 -11.27 -3.22
N THR A 162 24.15 -11.81 -4.39
CA THR A 162 24.20 -11.03 -5.64
C THR A 162 23.42 -11.70 -6.74
N ASN A 163 22.74 -10.90 -7.57
CA ASN A 163 22.12 -11.32 -8.83
C ASN A 163 22.11 -10.16 -9.82
N ALA A 164 22.30 -10.43 -11.10
CA ALA A 164 22.23 -9.47 -12.20
C ALA A 164 22.99 -8.15 -11.96
N GLY A 165 24.12 -8.21 -11.24
CA GLY A 165 24.95 -7.04 -10.90
C GLY A 165 24.48 -6.22 -9.70
N TYR A 166 23.38 -6.61 -9.05
CA TYR A 166 22.90 -6.01 -7.80
C TYR A 166 23.40 -6.78 -6.58
N THR A 167 23.63 -6.08 -5.48
CA THR A 167 23.88 -6.66 -4.16
C THR A 167 22.66 -6.49 -3.29
N PHE A 168 22.15 -7.59 -2.79
CA PHE A 168 20.99 -7.66 -1.90
C PHE A 168 21.46 -7.79 -0.47
N ASN A 169 21.00 -6.89 0.39
CA ASN A 169 21.27 -6.96 1.82
C ASN A 169 20.05 -7.52 2.54
N GLY A 170 20.27 -8.46 3.44
CA GLY A 170 19.18 -9.12 4.15
C GLY A 170 19.46 -9.29 5.64
N THR A 171 18.43 -9.69 6.36
CA THR A 171 18.47 -10.11 7.75
C THR A 171 18.01 -11.56 7.85
N LEU A 172 18.89 -12.44 8.25
CA LEU A 172 18.58 -13.83 8.57
C LEU A 172 18.26 -13.90 10.07
N THR A 173 16.99 -14.17 10.36
CA THR A 173 16.47 -14.34 11.73
C THR A 173 16.52 -15.81 12.09
N LEU A 174 17.17 -16.14 13.21
CA LEU A 174 17.50 -17.50 13.63
C LEU A 174 16.93 -17.79 15.01
N PRO A 175 16.08 -18.80 15.17
CA PRO A 175 15.67 -19.27 16.49
C PRO A 175 16.89 -19.63 17.36
N GLU A 176 16.76 -19.54 18.68
CA GLU A 176 17.89 -19.77 19.62
C GLU A 176 18.60 -21.10 19.41
N ASN A 177 17.84 -22.17 19.19
CA ASN A 177 18.36 -23.54 19.07
C ASN A 177 18.19 -24.09 17.65
N TYR A 178 18.42 -23.27 16.61
CA TYR A 178 18.29 -23.74 15.24
C TYR A 178 19.34 -24.80 14.87
N THR A 179 18.95 -25.73 14.03
CA THR A 179 19.80 -26.79 13.47
C THR A 179 19.68 -26.78 11.94
N LYS A 180 20.33 -27.72 11.27
CA LYS A 180 20.18 -27.91 9.83
C LYS A 180 18.77 -28.33 9.44
N GLU A 181 18.06 -29.00 10.33
CA GLU A 181 16.68 -29.48 10.14
C GLU A 181 15.63 -28.39 10.42
N THR A 182 16.01 -27.29 11.04
CA THR A 182 15.13 -26.13 11.24
C THR A 182 14.61 -25.64 9.89
N PRO A 183 13.30 -25.53 9.70
CA PRO A 183 12.77 -24.95 8.48
C PRO A 183 13.14 -23.48 8.37
N VAL A 184 13.48 -23.03 7.16
CA VAL A 184 13.76 -21.63 6.88
C VAL A 184 12.85 -21.12 5.77
N VAL A 185 12.40 -19.88 5.91
CA VAL A 185 11.52 -19.21 4.95
C VAL A 185 12.25 -18.03 4.32
N LEU A 186 12.40 -18.03 2.99
CA LEU A 186 12.71 -16.82 2.24
C LEU A 186 11.44 -15.98 2.14
N MET A 187 11.50 -14.72 2.52
CA MET A 187 10.36 -13.80 2.46
C MET A 187 10.50 -12.88 1.26
N VAL A 188 9.46 -12.84 0.40
CA VAL A 188 9.43 -12.08 -0.86
C VAL A 188 8.33 -11.04 -0.78
N THR A 189 8.69 -9.77 -0.91
CA THR A 189 7.81 -8.61 -0.81
C THR A 189 6.82 -8.51 -1.97
N GLY A 190 5.79 -7.70 -1.81
CA GLY A 190 4.84 -7.37 -2.87
C GLY A 190 5.43 -6.45 -3.94
N SER A 191 4.58 -5.93 -4.81
CA SER A 191 4.94 -5.14 -5.99
C SER A 191 5.81 -3.91 -5.69
N GLY A 192 6.79 -3.68 -6.53
CA GLY A 192 7.68 -2.51 -6.48
C GLY A 192 8.95 -2.75 -5.67
N GLN A 193 9.79 -1.72 -5.59
CA GLN A 193 11.01 -1.75 -4.76
C GLN A 193 10.65 -1.51 -3.30
N GLN A 194 10.94 -2.46 -2.45
CA GLN A 194 10.63 -2.42 -1.02
C GLN A 194 11.85 -2.74 -0.16
N ASN A 195 11.80 -2.30 1.10
CA ASN A 195 12.77 -2.76 2.07
C ASN A 195 12.39 -4.16 2.58
N ARG A 196 13.34 -4.81 3.24
CA ARG A 196 13.19 -6.17 3.79
C ARG A 196 12.03 -6.35 4.78
N ASP A 197 11.51 -5.27 5.35
CA ASP A 197 10.40 -5.30 6.31
C ASP A 197 9.04 -5.11 5.63
N GLU A 198 9.02 -4.86 4.30
CA GLU A 198 7.83 -4.48 3.54
C GLU A 198 7.13 -3.27 4.19
N GLU A 199 7.92 -2.25 4.56
CA GLU A 199 7.45 -1.15 5.38
C GLU A 199 6.47 -0.25 4.64
N LEU A 200 5.26 -0.16 5.18
CA LEU A 200 4.18 0.67 4.66
C LEU A 200 3.43 1.33 5.81
N PHE A 201 3.29 2.65 5.79
CA PHE A 201 2.63 3.42 6.86
C PHE A 201 3.21 3.13 8.26
N GLU A 202 4.51 2.92 8.37
CA GLU A 202 5.22 2.53 9.59
C GLU A 202 4.88 1.12 10.12
N HIS A 203 4.02 0.36 9.43
CA HIS A 203 3.92 -1.07 9.62
C HIS A 203 5.14 -1.77 9.04
N LYS A 204 5.56 -2.86 9.69
CA LYS A 204 6.66 -3.72 9.27
C LYS A 204 6.20 -5.18 9.22
N PRO A 205 5.31 -5.52 8.26
CA PRO A 205 4.67 -6.84 8.25
C PRO A 205 5.69 -7.98 8.27
N PHE A 206 6.75 -7.89 7.48
CA PHE A 206 7.75 -8.96 7.42
C PHE A 206 8.60 -9.06 8.70
N ALA A 207 8.86 -7.95 9.39
CA ALA A 207 9.51 -8.02 10.70
C ALA A 207 8.60 -8.73 11.73
N VAL A 208 7.28 -8.45 11.72
CA VAL A 208 6.30 -9.08 12.61
C VAL A 208 6.17 -10.58 12.31
N ILE A 209 6.10 -10.96 11.03
CA ILE A 209 6.05 -12.38 10.64
C ILE A 209 7.35 -13.10 11.04
N ALA A 210 8.52 -12.48 10.81
CA ALA A 210 9.81 -13.07 11.17
C ALA A 210 9.97 -13.29 12.68
N ASP A 211 9.50 -12.34 13.50
CA ASP A 211 9.46 -12.51 14.98
C ASP A 211 8.55 -13.68 15.37
N ALA A 212 7.35 -13.77 14.79
CA ALA A 212 6.43 -14.87 15.05
C ALA A 212 7.00 -16.23 14.65
N LEU A 213 7.64 -16.31 13.46
CA LEU A 213 8.32 -17.52 12.99
C LEU A 213 9.45 -17.94 13.94
N ALA A 214 10.34 -17.00 14.29
CA ALA A 214 11.48 -17.29 15.15
C ALA A 214 11.09 -17.78 16.54
N ARG A 215 10.04 -17.21 17.13
CA ARG A 215 9.47 -17.67 18.43
C ARG A 215 8.87 -19.06 18.36
N GLN A 216 8.53 -19.54 17.16
CA GLN A 216 8.00 -20.88 16.91
C GLN A 216 9.04 -21.85 16.32
N GLY A 217 10.34 -21.51 16.39
CA GLY A 217 11.42 -22.37 15.95
C GLY A 217 11.67 -22.40 14.44
N ILE A 218 11.16 -21.42 13.70
CA ILE A 218 11.29 -21.33 12.24
C ILE A 218 12.22 -20.16 11.91
N ALA A 219 13.27 -20.39 11.09
CA ALA A 219 14.16 -19.34 10.62
C ALA A 219 13.55 -18.58 9.43
N SER A 220 14.00 -17.34 9.19
CA SER A 220 13.55 -16.56 8.04
C SER A 220 14.64 -15.64 7.50
N LEU A 221 14.63 -15.42 6.18
CA LEU A 221 15.44 -14.42 5.50
C LEU A 221 14.54 -13.36 4.88
N ARG A 222 14.72 -12.11 5.30
CA ARG A 222 14.16 -10.90 4.71
C ARG A 222 15.28 -10.17 3.98
N TYR A 223 15.02 -9.64 2.79
CA TYR A 223 16.05 -8.90 2.03
C TYR A 223 15.44 -7.65 1.38
N ASP A 224 16.30 -6.64 1.17
CA ASP A 224 15.92 -5.42 0.46
C ASP A 224 15.94 -5.71 -1.06
N ASP A 225 14.93 -5.24 -1.77
CA ASP A 225 14.82 -5.44 -3.22
C ASP A 225 15.96 -4.80 -4.00
N ARG A 226 16.13 -5.21 -5.26
CA ARG A 226 17.17 -4.67 -6.15
C ARG A 226 17.14 -3.15 -6.19
N GLY A 227 18.28 -2.53 -5.92
CA GLY A 227 18.46 -1.07 -5.93
C GLY A 227 17.79 -0.32 -4.79
N TRP A 228 17.23 -0.98 -3.77
CA TRP A 228 16.70 -0.31 -2.60
C TRP A 228 17.79 0.51 -1.89
N GLY A 229 17.46 1.78 -1.57
CA GLY A 229 18.39 2.67 -0.86
C GLY A 229 19.50 3.27 -1.72
N ASP A 230 19.68 2.85 -2.97
CA ASP A 230 20.61 3.49 -3.91
C ASP A 230 19.86 4.52 -4.77
N ALA A 231 20.07 5.79 -4.50
CA ALA A 231 19.48 6.90 -5.26
C ALA A 231 19.88 6.91 -6.75
N ARG A 232 20.95 6.19 -7.13
CA ARG A 232 21.41 6.03 -8.52
C ARG A 232 20.77 4.83 -9.19
N SER A 233 20.04 4.01 -8.44
CA SER A 233 19.40 2.81 -8.95
C SER A 233 18.35 3.14 -10.02
N VAL A 234 18.22 2.24 -10.96
CA VAL A 234 17.14 2.27 -11.96
C VAL A 234 15.80 2.13 -11.23
N LYS A 235 14.82 2.96 -11.61
CA LYS A 235 13.49 2.89 -11.01
C LYS A 235 12.88 1.52 -11.27
N PHE A 236 12.12 0.99 -10.31
CA PHE A 236 11.47 -0.32 -10.39
C PHE A 236 10.62 -0.52 -11.65
N ILE A 237 10.06 0.56 -12.22
CA ILE A 237 9.25 0.53 -13.45
C ILE A 237 9.99 -0.02 -14.67
N ASN A 238 11.32 -0.12 -14.61
CA ASN A 238 12.16 -0.70 -15.65
C ASN A 238 12.52 -2.17 -15.39
N PHE A 239 12.10 -2.73 -14.28
CA PHE A 239 12.25 -4.15 -13.94
C PHE A 239 10.98 -4.91 -14.34
N THR A 240 11.03 -6.22 -14.26
CA THR A 240 9.89 -7.10 -14.53
C THR A 240 9.60 -7.97 -13.30
N VAL A 241 8.44 -8.61 -13.24
CA VAL A 241 8.13 -9.61 -12.21
C VAL A 241 9.14 -10.76 -12.25
N GLU A 242 9.61 -11.14 -13.45
CA GLU A 242 10.63 -12.16 -13.65
C GLU A 242 11.96 -11.76 -13.00
N ASP A 243 12.37 -10.49 -13.13
CA ASP A 243 13.57 -9.97 -12.46
C ASP A 243 13.52 -10.17 -10.94
N PHE A 244 12.37 -9.89 -10.31
CA PHE A 244 12.17 -10.10 -8.87
C PHE A 244 12.11 -11.59 -8.51
N CYS A 245 11.55 -12.43 -9.40
CA CYS A 245 11.56 -13.90 -9.25
C CYS A 245 12.99 -14.46 -9.29
N GLU A 246 13.82 -14.00 -10.24
CA GLU A 246 15.23 -14.38 -10.32
C GLU A 246 16.04 -13.93 -9.09
N ASP A 247 15.75 -12.75 -8.54
CA ASP A 247 16.40 -12.28 -7.30
C ASP A 247 16.06 -13.18 -6.12
N ALA A 248 14.78 -13.53 -5.96
CA ALA A 248 14.35 -14.46 -4.93
C ALA A 248 15.01 -15.84 -5.12
N ALA A 249 15.08 -16.32 -6.37
CA ALA A 249 15.76 -17.58 -6.68
C ALA A 249 17.26 -17.56 -6.31
N ALA A 250 17.93 -16.42 -6.50
CA ALA A 250 19.35 -16.26 -6.18
C ALA A 250 19.64 -16.28 -4.66
N ALA A 251 18.65 -16.00 -3.81
CA ALA A 251 18.78 -16.12 -2.36
C ALA A 251 18.74 -17.58 -1.86
N LEU A 252 18.04 -18.48 -2.56
CA LEU A 252 17.83 -19.86 -2.10
C LEU A 252 19.12 -20.67 -1.87
N PRO A 253 20.16 -20.61 -2.72
CA PRO A 253 21.43 -21.31 -2.48
C PRO A 253 22.11 -20.87 -1.18
N LEU A 254 21.96 -19.62 -0.74
CA LEU A 254 22.50 -19.17 0.54
C LEU A 254 21.85 -19.91 1.71
N LEU A 255 20.54 -20.10 1.67
CA LEU A 255 19.77 -20.80 2.70
C LEU A 255 20.05 -22.31 2.67
N ARG A 256 20.11 -22.92 1.49
CA ARG A 256 20.34 -24.38 1.32
C ARG A 256 21.73 -24.83 1.83
N LYS A 257 22.71 -23.92 1.98
CA LYS A 257 23.99 -24.23 2.63
C LYS A 257 23.83 -24.50 4.13
N ARG A 258 22.79 -23.97 4.78
CA ARG A 258 22.62 -24.02 6.23
C ARG A 258 21.40 -24.86 6.65
N PHE A 259 20.39 -25.00 5.79
CA PHE A 259 19.10 -25.62 6.12
C PHE A 259 18.71 -26.68 5.09
N SER A 260 18.11 -27.76 5.57
CA SER A 260 17.64 -28.86 4.74
C SER A 260 16.22 -28.63 4.18
N LYS A 261 15.43 -27.76 4.82
CA LYS A 261 14.08 -27.38 4.44
C LYS A 261 13.98 -25.89 4.18
N VAL A 262 13.85 -25.51 2.92
CA VAL A 262 13.83 -24.11 2.46
C VAL A 262 12.48 -23.83 1.77
N GLY A 263 11.65 -23.04 2.42
CA GLY A 263 10.38 -22.56 1.86
C GLY A 263 10.47 -21.12 1.37
N VAL A 264 9.41 -20.69 0.69
CA VAL A 264 9.20 -19.30 0.27
C VAL A 264 7.86 -18.82 0.80
N LEU A 265 7.89 -17.69 1.52
CA LEU A 265 6.69 -16.94 1.91
C LEU A 265 6.68 -15.65 1.11
N GLY A 266 5.60 -15.38 0.39
CA GLY A 266 5.47 -14.14 -0.35
C GLY A 266 4.14 -13.46 -0.08
N HIS A 267 4.15 -12.13 -0.10
CA HIS A 267 2.95 -11.30 0.01
C HIS A 267 2.61 -10.67 -1.34
N SER A 268 1.33 -10.66 -1.71
CA SER A 268 0.87 -10.04 -2.96
C SER A 268 1.64 -10.58 -4.18
N GLU A 269 2.34 -9.76 -4.96
CA GLU A 269 3.21 -10.23 -6.06
C GLU A 269 4.26 -11.24 -5.56
N GLY A 270 4.81 -11.05 -4.36
CA GLY A 270 5.72 -12.03 -3.76
C GLY A 270 5.08 -13.41 -3.56
N GLY A 271 3.76 -13.46 -3.28
CA GLY A 271 2.99 -14.71 -3.23
C GLY A 271 2.87 -15.38 -4.60
N THR A 272 2.76 -14.59 -5.65
CA THR A 272 2.81 -15.05 -7.06
C THR A 272 4.21 -15.59 -7.39
N ILE A 273 5.26 -14.87 -7.01
CA ILE A 273 6.65 -15.32 -7.17
C ILE A 273 6.91 -16.62 -6.41
N ALA A 274 6.36 -16.79 -5.20
CA ALA A 274 6.48 -18.05 -4.45
C ALA A 274 5.87 -19.22 -5.24
N MET A 275 4.71 -19.03 -5.89
CA MET A 275 4.10 -20.04 -6.76
C MET A 275 4.95 -20.33 -8.01
N MET A 276 5.55 -19.30 -8.64
CA MET A 276 6.48 -19.49 -9.76
C MET A 276 7.69 -20.33 -9.35
N LEU A 277 8.35 -20.02 -8.24
CA LEU A 277 9.49 -20.78 -7.72
C LEU A 277 9.12 -22.21 -7.33
N ALA A 278 7.93 -22.42 -6.78
CA ALA A 278 7.43 -23.75 -6.44
C ALA A 278 7.14 -24.61 -7.70
N ALA A 279 6.60 -23.99 -8.76
CA ALA A 279 6.36 -24.66 -10.03
C ALA A 279 7.67 -25.11 -10.71
N GLU A 280 8.76 -24.42 -10.48
CA GLU A 280 10.11 -24.77 -10.91
C GLU A 280 10.82 -25.78 -9.98
N GLY A 281 10.18 -26.18 -8.89
CA GLY A 281 10.75 -27.10 -7.90
C GLY A 281 11.87 -26.51 -7.04
N LYS A 282 11.95 -25.18 -6.93
CA LYS A 282 13.00 -24.46 -6.18
C LYS A 282 12.69 -24.34 -4.68
N ALA A 283 11.43 -24.54 -4.26
CA ALA A 283 11.00 -24.46 -2.86
C ALA A 283 10.54 -25.83 -2.34
N ASP A 284 10.79 -26.13 -1.07
CA ASP A 284 10.35 -27.35 -0.41
C ASP A 284 8.91 -27.19 0.13
N PHE A 285 8.44 -25.98 0.32
CA PHE A 285 7.06 -25.58 0.65
C PHE A 285 6.87 -24.10 0.35
N ILE A 286 5.63 -23.64 0.22
CA ILE A 286 5.35 -22.21 0.07
C ILE A 286 4.20 -21.75 0.95
N VAL A 287 4.26 -20.45 1.31
CA VAL A 287 3.17 -19.69 1.93
C VAL A 287 2.86 -18.50 1.03
N SER A 288 1.68 -18.48 0.43
CA SER A 288 1.20 -17.39 -0.39
C SER A 288 0.21 -16.54 0.41
N LEU A 289 0.60 -15.31 0.72
CA LEU A 289 -0.22 -14.32 1.41
C LEU A 289 -0.81 -13.36 0.37
N ALA A 290 -2.10 -13.48 0.08
CA ALA A 290 -2.79 -12.70 -0.94
C ALA A 290 -2.07 -12.68 -2.31
N GLY A 291 -1.42 -13.80 -2.69
CA GLY A 291 -0.78 -13.96 -4.00
C GLY A 291 -1.81 -14.10 -5.10
N MET A 292 -1.50 -13.52 -6.27
CA MET A 292 -2.37 -13.61 -7.44
C MET A 292 -2.24 -14.99 -8.08
N ALA A 293 -3.37 -15.69 -8.22
CA ALA A 293 -3.49 -16.97 -8.92
C ALA A 293 -4.23 -16.83 -10.26
N ILE A 294 -4.85 -15.68 -10.50
CA ILE A 294 -5.40 -15.24 -11.80
C ILE A 294 -4.38 -14.35 -12.51
N SER A 295 -4.63 -14.01 -13.78
CA SER A 295 -3.71 -13.18 -14.55
C SER A 295 -3.56 -11.76 -13.96
N GLY A 296 -2.41 -11.12 -14.19
CA GLY A 296 -2.17 -9.74 -13.78
C GLY A 296 -3.19 -8.77 -14.39
N LYS A 297 -3.61 -9.01 -15.65
CA LYS A 297 -4.67 -8.24 -16.29
C LYS A 297 -6.00 -8.34 -15.54
N GLU A 298 -6.45 -9.55 -15.24
CA GLU A 298 -7.71 -9.77 -14.50
C GLU A 298 -7.65 -9.12 -13.11
N THR A 299 -6.51 -9.22 -12.44
CA THR A 299 -6.26 -8.57 -11.15
C THR A 299 -6.46 -7.06 -11.27
N LEU A 300 -5.85 -6.39 -12.26
CA LEU A 300 -6.01 -4.95 -12.45
C LEU A 300 -7.46 -4.55 -12.80
N VAL A 301 -8.15 -5.34 -13.61
CA VAL A 301 -9.56 -5.09 -13.93
C VAL A 301 -10.44 -5.21 -12.68
N MET A 302 -10.20 -6.21 -11.81
CA MET A 302 -10.92 -6.37 -10.55
C MET A 302 -10.64 -5.24 -9.57
N GLN A 303 -9.40 -4.79 -9.44
CA GLN A 303 -9.05 -3.61 -8.63
C GLN A 303 -9.79 -2.37 -9.09
N ASN A 304 -9.84 -2.13 -10.41
CA ASN A 304 -10.60 -1.02 -10.98
C ASN A 304 -12.10 -1.14 -10.66
N ARG A 305 -12.68 -2.33 -10.79
CA ARG A 305 -14.07 -2.60 -10.46
C ARG A 305 -14.38 -2.26 -9.02
N GLN A 306 -13.58 -2.73 -8.09
CA GLN A 306 -13.74 -2.48 -6.66
C GLN A 306 -13.62 -0.98 -6.35
N ALA A 307 -12.60 -0.31 -6.91
CA ALA A 307 -12.38 1.13 -6.73
C ALA A 307 -13.57 1.97 -7.24
N MET A 308 -14.06 1.67 -8.46
CA MET A 308 -15.19 2.39 -9.03
C MET A 308 -16.51 2.12 -8.27
N SER A 309 -16.69 0.89 -7.77
CA SER A 309 -17.84 0.54 -6.94
C SER A 309 -17.79 1.24 -5.57
N ALA A 310 -16.62 1.35 -4.96
CA ALA A 310 -16.44 1.99 -3.65
C ALA A 310 -16.80 3.49 -3.65
N ILE A 311 -16.61 4.18 -4.78
CA ILE A 311 -17.05 5.58 -4.93
C ILE A 311 -18.53 5.71 -5.32
N GLY A 312 -19.30 4.62 -5.32
CA GLY A 312 -20.75 4.61 -5.51
C GLY A 312 -21.23 4.81 -6.94
N LEU A 313 -20.40 4.50 -7.95
CA LEU A 313 -20.85 4.53 -9.34
C LEU A 313 -21.89 3.44 -9.61
N PRO A 314 -22.92 3.73 -10.48
CA PRO A 314 -23.87 2.73 -10.91
C PRO A 314 -23.20 1.51 -11.53
N LYS A 315 -23.72 0.32 -11.24
CA LYS A 315 -23.16 -0.96 -11.74
C LYS A 315 -22.93 -0.96 -13.26
N GLU A 316 -23.88 -0.44 -14.04
CA GLU A 316 -23.77 -0.37 -15.50
C GLU A 316 -22.58 0.51 -15.94
N THR A 317 -22.35 1.64 -15.24
CA THR A 317 -21.18 2.50 -15.50
C THR A 317 -19.87 1.79 -15.17
N VAL A 318 -19.84 1.07 -14.04
CA VAL A 318 -18.67 0.26 -13.63
C VAL A 318 -18.40 -0.84 -14.64
N ASP A 319 -19.42 -1.56 -15.08
CA ASP A 319 -19.28 -2.64 -16.07
C ASP A 319 -18.76 -2.08 -17.42
N THR A 320 -19.32 -0.97 -17.91
CA THR A 320 -18.85 -0.30 -19.13
C THR A 320 -17.39 0.13 -19.01
N TYR A 321 -17.01 0.74 -17.89
CA TYR A 321 -15.64 1.15 -17.62
C TYR A 321 -14.70 -0.07 -17.60
N CYS A 322 -15.03 -1.13 -16.84
CA CYS A 322 -14.18 -2.31 -16.72
C CYS A 322 -14.00 -3.05 -18.05
N ASN A 323 -15.03 -3.11 -18.88
CA ASN A 323 -14.94 -3.70 -20.22
C ASN A 323 -13.99 -2.89 -21.14
N SER A 324 -14.06 -1.56 -21.03
CA SER A 324 -13.20 -0.68 -21.83
C SER A 324 -11.76 -0.68 -21.34
N ILE A 325 -11.53 -0.64 -20.01
CA ILE A 325 -10.17 -0.70 -19.45
C ILE A 325 -9.51 -2.05 -19.73
N SER A 326 -10.27 -3.17 -19.70
CA SER A 326 -9.73 -4.48 -20.04
C SER A 326 -9.17 -4.52 -21.45
N LYS A 327 -9.89 -3.97 -22.43
CA LYS A 327 -9.40 -3.88 -23.82
C LYS A 327 -8.16 -2.98 -23.93
N ALA A 328 -8.17 -1.83 -23.24
CA ALA A 328 -7.03 -0.92 -23.22
C ALA A 328 -5.77 -1.58 -22.63
N LEU A 329 -5.93 -2.39 -21.58
CA LEU A 329 -4.83 -3.14 -20.97
C LEU A 329 -4.30 -4.25 -21.91
N ASP A 330 -5.16 -4.90 -22.71
CA ASP A 330 -4.70 -5.84 -23.76
C ASP A 330 -3.84 -5.13 -24.80
N GLU A 331 -4.20 -3.93 -25.20
CA GLU A 331 -3.40 -3.12 -26.14
C GLU A 331 -2.05 -2.69 -25.52
N ILE A 332 -2.03 -2.30 -24.23
CA ILE A 332 -0.78 -2.02 -23.50
C ILE A 332 0.10 -3.29 -23.44
N ALA A 333 -0.47 -4.43 -23.06
CA ALA A 333 0.25 -5.70 -22.97
C ALA A 333 0.87 -6.13 -24.31
N SER A 334 0.17 -5.85 -25.42
CA SER A 334 0.67 -6.13 -26.77
C SER A 334 1.76 -5.18 -27.26
N GLY A 335 2.12 -4.14 -26.49
CA GLY A 335 3.20 -3.20 -26.82
C GLY A 335 2.73 -1.86 -27.38
N LYS A 336 1.41 -1.63 -27.54
CA LYS A 336 0.87 -0.34 -28.01
C LYS A 336 1.14 0.75 -26.97
N LYS A 337 1.46 1.97 -27.42
CA LYS A 337 1.67 3.10 -26.49
C LYS A 337 0.36 3.61 -25.93
N ALA A 338 0.37 4.08 -24.70
CA ALA A 338 -0.81 4.65 -24.03
C ALA A 338 -1.48 5.76 -24.86
N SER A 339 -0.69 6.58 -25.58
CA SER A 339 -1.21 7.67 -26.43
C SER A 339 -1.96 7.20 -27.68
N GLU A 340 -1.84 5.92 -28.04
CA GLU A 340 -2.43 5.33 -29.25
C GLU A 340 -3.68 4.51 -28.95
N ILE A 341 -4.05 4.38 -27.65
CA ILE A 341 -5.17 3.56 -27.23
C ILE A 341 -6.48 4.32 -27.40
N ASN A 342 -7.44 3.68 -28.03
CA ASN A 342 -8.78 4.22 -28.17
C ASN A 342 -9.59 4.01 -26.89
N ILE A 343 -10.11 5.11 -26.32
CA ILE A 343 -10.97 5.14 -25.13
C ILE A 343 -12.37 5.69 -25.42
N ASP A 344 -12.82 5.70 -26.70
CA ASP A 344 -14.11 6.29 -27.09
C ASP A 344 -15.32 5.65 -26.37
N GLY A 345 -15.24 4.37 -26.06
CA GLY A 345 -16.29 3.66 -25.30
C GLY A 345 -16.32 3.94 -23.81
N MET A 346 -15.39 4.76 -23.28
CA MET A 346 -15.33 5.11 -21.86
C MET A 346 -16.40 6.17 -21.51
N PRO A 347 -17.00 6.10 -20.30
CA PRO A 347 -17.80 7.19 -19.77
C PRO A 347 -17.01 8.51 -19.76
N GLU A 348 -17.58 9.59 -20.30
CA GLU A 348 -16.88 10.88 -20.48
C GLU A 348 -16.22 11.38 -19.17
N ALA A 349 -16.93 11.24 -18.04
CA ALA A 349 -16.42 11.66 -16.73
C ALA A 349 -15.18 10.88 -16.28
N LEU A 350 -14.95 9.68 -16.82
CA LEU A 350 -13.82 8.80 -16.45
C LEU A 350 -12.63 8.88 -17.42
N LYS A 351 -12.81 9.48 -18.60
CA LYS A 351 -11.74 9.60 -19.62
C LYS A 351 -10.44 10.22 -19.08
N PRO A 352 -10.47 11.36 -18.36
CA PRO A 352 -9.22 11.97 -17.88
C PRO A 352 -8.43 11.07 -16.93
N ILE A 353 -9.10 10.36 -16.03
CA ILE A 353 -8.44 9.44 -15.11
C ILE A 353 -7.92 8.21 -15.85
N THR A 354 -8.68 7.71 -16.83
CA THR A 354 -8.25 6.58 -17.66
C THR A 354 -6.97 6.91 -18.44
N ILE A 355 -6.90 8.08 -19.08
CA ILE A 355 -5.69 8.51 -19.79
C ILE A 355 -4.48 8.50 -18.87
N LYS A 356 -4.64 9.07 -17.67
CA LYS A 356 -3.56 9.07 -16.67
C LYS A 356 -3.17 7.66 -16.24
N SER A 357 -4.14 6.77 -16.02
CA SER A 357 -3.91 5.37 -15.66
C SER A 357 -3.16 4.61 -16.76
N LEU A 358 -3.54 4.80 -18.03
CA LEU A 358 -2.87 4.16 -19.16
C LEU A 358 -1.44 4.67 -19.34
N GLN A 359 -1.20 5.98 -19.18
CA GLN A 359 0.15 6.54 -19.20
C GLN A 359 1.05 5.94 -18.12
N GLN A 360 0.50 5.70 -16.95
CA GLN A 360 1.21 5.05 -15.85
C GLN A 360 1.39 3.54 -16.08
N ALA A 361 0.45 2.89 -16.76
CA ALA A 361 0.56 1.48 -17.15
C ALA A 361 1.55 1.24 -18.29
N ASP A 362 1.92 2.27 -19.03
CA ASP A 362 2.86 2.19 -20.16
C ASP A 362 4.33 2.13 -19.69
N THR A 363 4.65 1.11 -18.91
CA THR A 363 5.99 0.85 -18.38
C THR A 363 6.38 -0.61 -18.61
N PRO A 364 7.68 -0.96 -18.71
CA PRO A 364 8.13 -2.35 -18.82
C PRO A 364 7.56 -3.24 -17.72
N TYR A 365 7.53 -2.76 -16.49
CA TYR A 365 6.99 -3.49 -15.34
C TYR A 365 5.52 -3.87 -15.54
N ILE A 366 4.65 -2.89 -15.80
CA ILE A 366 3.21 -3.16 -15.95
C ILE A 366 2.93 -3.99 -17.21
N ARG A 367 3.63 -3.73 -18.32
CA ARG A 367 3.49 -4.55 -19.53
C ARG A 367 3.80 -6.01 -19.26
N HIS A 368 4.86 -6.29 -18.51
CA HIS A 368 5.21 -7.64 -18.09
C HIS A 368 4.15 -8.20 -17.12
N PHE A 369 3.78 -7.44 -16.09
CA PHE A 369 2.77 -7.83 -15.10
C PHE A 369 1.43 -8.24 -15.74
N LEU A 370 0.95 -7.49 -16.73
CA LEU A 370 -0.29 -7.82 -17.46
C LEU A 370 -0.26 -9.19 -18.13
N ASN A 371 0.94 -9.65 -18.52
CA ASN A 371 1.15 -10.95 -19.16
C ASN A 371 1.51 -12.07 -18.16
N VAL A 372 1.68 -11.75 -16.86
CA VAL A 372 1.88 -12.78 -15.83
C VAL A 372 0.57 -13.53 -15.61
N ASP A 373 0.61 -14.83 -15.85
CA ASP A 373 -0.48 -15.75 -15.54
C ASP A 373 0.08 -17.05 -14.95
N VAL A 374 -0.07 -17.20 -13.63
CA VAL A 374 0.42 -18.40 -12.93
C VAL A 374 -0.59 -19.53 -12.93
N SER A 375 -1.79 -19.32 -13.43
CA SER A 375 -2.85 -20.33 -13.43
C SER A 375 -2.41 -21.64 -14.11
N GLU A 376 -1.63 -21.54 -15.20
CA GLU A 376 -1.06 -22.69 -15.91
C GLU A 376 0.11 -23.36 -15.16
N LEU A 377 0.72 -22.64 -14.21
CA LEU A 377 1.85 -23.15 -13.43
C LEU A 377 1.40 -23.91 -12.19
N LEU A 378 0.19 -23.66 -11.68
CA LEU A 378 -0.31 -24.25 -10.43
C LEU A 378 -0.26 -25.77 -10.42
N SER A 379 -0.60 -26.42 -11.53
CA SER A 379 -0.53 -27.89 -11.66
C SER A 379 0.89 -28.48 -11.67
N LYS A 380 1.92 -27.64 -11.85
CA LYS A 380 3.34 -28.04 -11.79
C LYS A 380 3.88 -28.04 -10.36
N ILE A 381 3.20 -27.38 -9.42
CA ILE A 381 3.60 -27.30 -8.02
C ILE A 381 3.42 -28.67 -7.37
N LYS A 382 4.49 -29.18 -6.75
CA LYS A 382 4.51 -30.49 -6.08
C LYS A 382 4.75 -30.40 -4.58
N CYS A 383 5.29 -29.28 -4.11
CA CYS A 383 5.55 -29.06 -2.69
C CYS A 383 4.28 -28.61 -1.96
N PRO A 384 4.19 -28.77 -0.62
CA PRO A 384 3.07 -28.27 0.16
C PRO A 384 2.85 -26.78 0.00
N VAL A 385 1.57 -26.35 -0.07
CA VAL A 385 1.15 -24.96 -0.26
C VAL A 385 0.20 -24.52 0.86
N LEU A 386 0.51 -23.42 1.53
CA LEU A 386 -0.46 -22.63 2.29
C LEU A 386 -0.80 -21.38 1.50
N ALA A 387 -2.09 -21.12 1.24
CA ALA A 387 -2.55 -19.89 0.61
C ALA A 387 -3.60 -19.22 1.49
N LEU A 388 -3.36 -17.96 1.83
CA LEU A 388 -4.26 -17.14 2.65
C LEU A 388 -4.70 -15.91 1.87
N ASN A 389 -5.99 -15.55 1.93
CA ASN A 389 -6.53 -14.30 1.40
C ASN A 389 -7.52 -13.68 2.39
N GLY A 390 -7.48 -12.36 2.52
CA GLY A 390 -8.44 -11.61 3.32
C GLY A 390 -9.80 -11.47 2.62
N THR A 391 -10.91 -11.65 3.35
CA THR A 391 -12.25 -11.49 2.74
C THR A 391 -12.59 -10.04 2.41
N LYS A 392 -11.84 -9.07 2.97
CA LYS A 392 -11.93 -7.64 2.68
C LYS A 392 -10.75 -7.10 1.86
N ASP A 393 -10.02 -7.98 1.21
CA ASP A 393 -8.94 -7.58 0.31
C ASP A 393 -9.51 -6.89 -0.93
N THR A 394 -9.18 -5.60 -1.11
CA THR A 394 -9.60 -4.80 -2.27
C THR A 394 -8.54 -4.72 -3.37
N GLN A 395 -7.41 -5.42 -3.21
CA GLN A 395 -6.31 -5.43 -4.18
C GLN A 395 -6.20 -6.78 -4.90
N VAL A 396 -6.33 -7.88 -4.17
CA VAL A 396 -6.33 -9.24 -4.73
C VAL A 396 -7.64 -9.93 -4.33
N ASP A 397 -8.56 -10.05 -5.27
CA ASP A 397 -9.90 -10.57 -5.01
C ASP A 397 -9.84 -11.97 -4.39
N CYS A 398 -10.32 -12.06 -3.15
CA CYS A 398 -10.25 -13.28 -2.35
C CYS A 398 -10.99 -14.45 -3.03
N THR A 399 -12.13 -14.19 -3.64
CA THR A 399 -12.97 -15.25 -4.21
C THR A 399 -12.38 -15.78 -5.51
N ALA A 400 -11.99 -14.88 -6.44
CA ALA A 400 -11.42 -15.28 -7.72
C ALA A 400 -10.12 -16.09 -7.53
N ASN A 401 -9.22 -15.59 -6.67
CA ASN A 401 -7.91 -16.21 -6.46
C ASN A 401 -8.04 -17.56 -5.71
N THR A 402 -8.87 -17.65 -4.67
CA THR A 402 -9.05 -18.94 -3.97
C THR A 402 -9.70 -20.00 -4.84
N ILE A 403 -10.67 -19.64 -5.69
CA ILE A 403 -11.27 -20.58 -6.67
C ILE A 403 -10.22 -21.06 -7.67
N GLN A 404 -9.35 -20.16 -8.16
CA GLN A 404 -8.32 -20.52 -9.11
C GLN A 404 -7.26 -21.44 -8.49
N LEU A 405 -6.86 -21.17 -7.24
CA LEU A 405 -5.95 -22.02 -6.48
C LEU A 405 -6.53 -23.43 -6.27
N GLU A 406 -7.80 -23.56 -5.85
CA GLU A 406 -8.48 -24.85 -5.68
C GLU A 406 -8.54 -25.67 -6.98
N ARG A 407 -8.71 -24.99 -8.11
CA ARG A 407 -8.75 -25.65 -9.43
C ARG A 407 -7.37 -26.05 -9.93
N GLY A 408 -6.35 -25.27 -9.64
CA GLY A 408 -5.02 -25.40 -10.23
C GLY A 408 -4.06 -26.29 -9.43
N LEU A 409 -4.13 -26.29 -8.08
CA LEU A 409 -3.21 -27.03 -7.21
C LEU A 409 -3.57 -28.52 -7.15
N THR A 410 -3.48 -29.22 -8.28
CA THR A 410 -3.92 -30.62 -8.43
C THR A 410 -2.88 -31.67 -8.04
N ASN A 411 -1.61 -31.30 -7.93
CA ASN A 411 -0.48 -32.21 -7.77
C ASN A 411 0.31 -32.03 -6.46
N CYS A 412 -0.24 -31.27 -5.50
CA CYS A 412 0.38 -31.02 -4.22
C CYS A 412 -0.63 -31.05 -3.08
N LYS A 413 -0.13 -31.30 -1.86
CA LYS A 413 -0.90 -31.03 -0.64
C LYS A 413 -1.05 -29.53 -0.47
N HIS A 414 -2.27 -29.05 -0.27
CA HIS A 414 -2.51 -27.62 -0.10
C HIS A 414 -3.54 -27.33 0.97
N THR A 415 -3.44 -26.16 1.55
CA THR A 415 -4.40 -25.55 2.45
C THR A 415 -4.71 -24.16 1.94
N ILE A 416 -5.96 -23.92 1.52
CA ILE A 416 -6.44 -22.62 1.06
C ILE A 416 -7.43 -22.10 2.08
N LYS A 417 -7.18 -20.90 2.62
CA LYS A 417 -8.01 -20.32 3.68
C LYS A 417 -8.35 -18.88 3.39
N LYS A 418 -9.64 -18.56 3.40
CA LYS A 418 -10.15 -17.20 3.45
C LYS A 418 -10.11 -16.73 4.91
N VAL A 419 -9.44 -15.61 5.18
CA VAL A 419 -9.39 -15.02 6.52
C VAL A 419 -10.44 -13.93 6.61
N ASP A 420 -11.42 -14.13 7.47
CA ASP A 420 -12.56 -13.24 7.55
C ASP A 420 -12.19 -11.88 8.17
N GLY A 421 -12.77 -10.81 7.61
CA GLY A 421 -12.67 -9.46 8.16
C GLY A 421 -11.33 -8.75 7.97
N VAL A 422 -10.33 -9.37 7.32
CA VAL A 422 -9.02 -8.75 7.10
C VAL A 422 -8.84 -8.22 5.68
N ASN A 423 -8.03 -7.16 5.55
CA ASN A 423 -7.66 -6.50 4.30
C ASN A 423 -6.46 -7.19 3.60
N HIS A 424 -5.91 -6.55 2.58
CA HIS A 424 -4.76 -7.03 1.82
C HIS A 424 -3.48 -7.22 2.67
N LEU A 425 -3.29 -6.38 3.69
CA LEU A 425 -2.17 -6.49 4.63
C LEU A 425 -2.46 -7.47 5.79
N PHE A 426 -3.58 -8.19 5.74
CA PHE A 426 -4.04 -9.07 6.82
C PHE A 426 -4.29 -8.36 8.14
N GLN A 427 -4.76 -7.12 8.11
CA GLN A 427 -5.23 -6.35 9.25
C GLN A 427 -6.75 -6.46 9.36
N HIS A 428 -7.30 -6.59 10.57
CA HIS A 428 -8.73 -6.39 10.76
C HIS A 428 -9.14 -4.98 10.38
N CYS A 429 -10.17 -4.84 9.57
CA CYS A 429 -10.57 -3.58 8.96
C CYS A 429 -12.08 -3.43 8.83
N THR A 430 -12.54 -2.22 8.54
CA THR A 430 -13.95 -1.93 8.29
C THR A 430 -14.32 -2.14 6.83
N THR A 431 -13.60 -1.51 5.90
CA THR A 431 -13.91 -1.53 4.47
C THR A 431 -12.90 -2.32 3.65
N GLY A 432 -11.67 -2.49 4.14
CA GLY A 432 -10.54 -3.06 3.41
C GLY A 432 -9.82 -2.09 2.48
N ASN A 433 -10.28 -0.83 2.45
CA ASN A 433 -9.68 0.19 1.61
C ASN A 433 -8.29 0.58 2.12
N VAL A 434 -7.35 0.84 1.20
CA VAL A 434 -5.96 1.23 1.49
C VAL A 434 -5.85 2.44 2.42
N VAL A 435 -6.81 3.35 2.40
CA VAL A 435 -6.82 4.54 3.28
C VAL A 435 -6.98 4.20 4.76
N GLU A 436 -7.48 3.00 5.10
CA GLU A 436 -7.59 2.56 6.48
C GLU A 436 -6.24 2.09 7.06
N TYR A 437 -5.32 1.61 6.21
CA TYR A 437 -4.08 0.94 6.64
C TYR A 437 -3.29 1.75 7.66
N GLN A 438 -3.15 3.04 7.43
CA GLN A 438 -2.40 3.90 8.33
C GLN A 438 -3.03 4.02 9.71
N GLN A 439 -4.36 4.04 9.79
CA GLN A 439 -5.09 4.27 11.05
C GLN A 439 -5.21 3.00 11.89
N ILE A 440 -5.07 1.83 11.29
CA ILE A 440 -5.09 0.55 11.98
C ILE A 440 -3.79 0.39 12.75
N GLU A 441 -3.86 0.12 14.06
CA GLU A 441 -2.66 -0.13 14.88
C GLU A 441 -2.09 -1.55 14.67
N GLU A 442 -2.95 -2.51 14.35
CA GLU A 442 -2.59 -3.90 14.05
C GLU A 442 -1.80 -3.98 12.74
N THR A 443 -0.69 -4.70 12.74
CA THR A 443 0.13 -4.92 11.54
C THR A 443 -0.26 -6.20 10.82
N ILE A 444 -0.46 -7.30 11.56
CA ILE A 444 -0.94 -8.59 11.06
C ILE A 444 -1.90 -9.19 12.10
N ALA A 445 -3.05 -9.66 11.67
CA ALA A 445 -4.00 -10.34 12.54
C ALA A 445 -3.35 -11.55 13.23
N PRO A 446 -3.50 -11.70 14.55
CA PRO A 446 -2.83 -12.77 15.32
C PRO A 446 -3.13 -14.18 14.81
N GLU A 447 -4.34 -14.44 14.33
CA GLU A 447 -4.74 -15.75 13.77
C GLU A 447 -4.06 -16.06 12.43
N VAL A 448 -3.65 -15.04 11.68
CA VAL A 448 -2.83 -15.21 10.47
C VAL A 448 -1.43 -15.68 10.85
N LEU A 449 -0.79 -15.03 11.82
CA LEU A 449 0.52 -15.44 12.34
C LEU A 449 0.48 -16.87 12.89
N GLN A 450 -0.55 -17.21 13.67
CA GLN A 450 -0.76 -18.55 14.21
C GLN A 450 -0.99 -19.58 13.09
N THR A 451 -1.74 -19.23 12.05
CA THR A 451 -2.00 -20.12 10.92
C THR A 451 -0.71 -20.42 10.16
N ILE A 452 0.11 -19.38 9.87
CA ILE A 452 1.39 -19.55 9.17
C ILE A 452 2.33 -20.45 9.97
N THR A 453 2.59 -20.09 11.22
CA THR A 453 3.56 -20.80 12.07
C THR A 453 3.11 -22.23 12.39
N GLY A 454 1.82 -22.41 12.72
CA GLY A 454 1.24 -23.71 13.01
C GLY A 454 1.24 -24.64 11.78
N TRP A 455 0.93 -24.11 10.60
CA TRP A 455 0.94 -24.90 9.36
C TRP A 455 2.37 -25.35 9.01
N ILE A 456 3.37 -24.45 9.05
CA ILE A 456 4.76 -24.83 8.77
C ILE A 456 5.22 -25.93 9.72
N ASN A 457 4.96 -25.83 11.03
CA ASN A 457 5.36 -26.81 12.02
C ASN A 457 4.59 -28.16 11.89
N SER A 458 3.40 -28.16 11.31
CA SER A 458 2.62 -29.38 11.13
C SER A 458 2.92 -30.12 9.83
N GLU A 459 3.46 -29.41 8.81
CA GLU A 459 3.74 -29.98 7.49
C GLU A 459 5.18 -30.48 7.33
N LEU A 460 6.11 -30.04 8.19
CA LEU A 460 7.55 -30.32 8.08
C LEU A 460 8.12 -31.09 9.25
#